data_6eac7ab3e28af8e8d25a7a8055eb6e59
#
_entry.id   6eac7ab3e28af8e8d25a7a8055eb6e59
#
_cell.length_a   1.000
_cell.length_b   1.000
_cell.length_c   1.000
_cell.angle_alpha   90.00
_cell.angle_beta   90.00
_cell.angle_gamma   90.00
#
_symmetry.space_group_name_H-M   'P 1'
#
loop_
_entity.id
_entity.type
_entity.pdbx_description
1 polymer ?
#
loop_
_entity_poly.entity_id
_entity_poly.type
_entity_poly.pdbx_seq_one_letter_code
_entity_poly.pdbx_strand_id
1 'polypeptide(L)'
;MVKTIEYDPNRNCHIALIEYQDGEKRYILHPKDLKPGDQVVAGDNVEIKVGNALPLKNIPIGVSVHNIELYAGQGGQMIRSAGAAAVVIAKEQGYVHLKLPSGEVRKFFQDCVATIGIVGNLEAKDEVIGKAGRRIHMGIRPTVRGTAQDPRSHPHGGGEGRSGEGMHPKTPWGKPARGKITRRRHKYSSRLVVKRRK
;
A
#
# COMPACT_ATOMS: atom_id res chain seq x y z
N MET A 1 11.13 -15.29 16.34
CA MET A 1 11.35 -16.30 15.28
C MET A 1 10.09 -16.47 14.46
N VAL A 2 10.19 -16.57 13.14
CA VAL A 2 9.06 -16.84 12.25
C VAL A 2 8.63 -18.30 12.42
N LYS A 3 7.36 -18.54 12.75
CA LYS A 3 6.80 -19.89 12.91
C LYS A 3 6.14 -20.40 11.64
N THR A 4 5.20 -19.64 11.10
CA THR A 4 4.41 -20.02 9.92
C THR A 4 4.21 -18.83 8.99
N ILE A 5 3.92 -19.10 7.72
CA ILE A 5 3.46 -18.13 6.73
C ILE A 5 2.02 -18.51 6.41
N GLU A 6 1.10 -17.54 6.51
CA GLU A 6 -0.33 -17.79 6.45
C GLU A 6 -1.02 -16.88 5.42
N TYR A 7 -2.16 -17.34 4.94
CA TYR A 7 -3.04 -16.58 4.06
C TYR A 7 -3.97 -15.69 4.90
N ASP A 8 -4.14 -14.43 4.50
CA ASP A 8 -5.08 -13.49 5.09
C ASP A 8 -6.07 -13.00 4.02
N PRO A 9 -7.39 -13.27 4.16
CA PRO A 9 -8.38 -12.84 3.16
C PRO A 9 -8.57 -11.31 3.12
N ASN A 10 -8.10 -10.56 4.12
CA ASN A 10 -8.22 -9.11 4.19
C ASN A 10 -7.17 -8.36 3.36
N ARG A 11 -6.18 -9.07 2.84
CA ARG A 11 -5.08 -8.49 2.07
C ARG A 11 -4.60 -9.42 0.97
N ASN A 12 -3.89 -8.86 0.00
CA ASN A 12 -3.31 -9.61 -1.11
C ASN A 12 -1.90 -10.15 -0.84
N CYS A 13 -1.28 -9.79 0.29
CA CYS A 13 0.00 -10.35 0.73
C CYS A 13 -0.22 -11.40 1.83
N HIS A 14 0.70 -12.34 1.94
CA HIS A 14 0.73 -13.28 3.07
C HIS A 14 1.14 -12.56 4.35
N ILE A 15 0.83 -13.18 5.49
CA ILE A 15 1.26 -12.77 6.82
C ILE A 15 2.18 -13.85 7.40
N ALA A 16 3.10 -13.45 8.26
CA ALA A 16 3.97 -14.35 8.98
C ALA A 16 3.67 -14.29 10.48
N LEU A 17 3.43 -15.43 11.09
CA LEU A 17 3.30 -15.57 12.53
C LEU A 17 4.71 -15.60 13.14
N ILE A 18 5.01 -14.64 13.99
CA ILE A 18 6.26 -14.58 14.76
C ILE A 18 5.98 -14.88 16.22
N GLU A 19 6.90 -15.59 16.82
CA GLU A 19 6.94 -15.85 18.27
C GLU A 19 8.14 -15.12 18.85
N TYR A 20 7.87 -14.26 19.82
CA TYR A 20 8.89 -13.53 20.57
C TYR A 20 9.55 -14.40 21.64
N GLN A 21 10.64 -13.93 22.24
CA GLN A 21 11.37 -14.67 23.28
C GLN A 21 10.57 -14.84 24.57
N ASP A 22 9.63 -13.94 24.83
CA ASP A 22 8.69 -13.97 25.95
C ASP A 22 7.48 -14.90 25.71
N GLY A 23 7.40 -15.56 24.53
CA GLY A 23 6.30 -16.43 24.13
C GLY A 23 5.12 -15.69 23.50
N GLU A 24 5.13 -14.35 23.41
CA GLU A 24 4.08 -13.60 22.73
C GLU A 24 4.10 -13.93 21.23
N LYS A 25 2.92 -14.04 20.62
CA LYS A 25 2.75 -14.29 19.19
C LYS A 25 2.11 -13.10 18.51
N ARG A 26 2.71 -12.63 17.42
CA ARG A 26 2.17 -11.53 16.59
C ARG A 26 2.29 -11.84 15.11
N TYR A 27 1.40 -11.23 14.32
CA TYR A 27 1.50 -11.26 12.87
C TYR A 27 2.22 -10.04 12.33
N ILE A 28 3.10 -10.30 11.36
CA ILE A 28 3.72 -9.27 10.54
C ILE A 28 3.34 -9.49 9.07
N LEU A 29 3.46 -8.45 8.23
CA LEU A 29 3.40 -8.63 6.78
C LEU A 29 4.58 -9.50 6.36
N HIS A 30 4.33 -10.53 5.56
CA HIS A 30 5.37 -11.41 5.05
C HIS A 30 6.19 -10.68 3.98
N PRO A 31 7.48 -10.36 4.19
CA PRO A 31 8.36 -9.85 3.14
C PRO A 31 8.79 -10.99 2.21
N LYS A 32 9.16 -10.62 0.98
CA LYS A 32 9.78 -11.55 0.04
C LYS A 32 11.02 -12.18 0.67
N ASP A 33 11.22 -13.46 0.42
CA ASP A 33 12.39 -14.25 0.82
C ASP A 33 12.50 -14.59 2.32
N LEU A 34 11.57 -14.15 3.17
CA LEU A 34 11.52 -14.57 4.57
C LEU A 34 10.94 -15.99 4.69
N LYS A 35 11.60 -16.85 5.46
CA LYS A 35 11.22 -18.26 5.63
C LYS A 35 10.85 -18.59 7.08
N PRO A 36 10.03 -19.64 7.31
CA PRO A 36 9.86 -20.18 8.64
C PRO A 36 11.23 -20.59 9.25
N GLY A 37 11.45 -20.25 10.51
CA GLY A 37 12.72 -20.42 11.19
C GLY A 37 13.63 -19.19 11.21
N ASP A 38 13.43 -18.22 10.30
CA ASP A 38 14.21 -16.98 10.30
C ASP A 38 13.93 -16.14 11.55
N GLN A 39 14.95 -15.39 11.96
CA GLN A 39 14.82 -14.43 13.05
C GLN A 39 14.58 -13.04 12.49
N VAL A 40 13.61 -12.33 13.04
CA VAL A 40 13.34 -10.92 12.74
C VAL A 40 13.46 -10.09 14.02
N VAL A 41 14.05 -8.92 13.90
CA VAL A 41 14.32 -8.02 15.02
C VAL A 41 13.77 -6.64 14.71
N ALA A 42 13.23 -5.98 15.72
CA ALA A 42 12.80 -4.58 15.64
C ALA A 42 13.56 -3.76 16.67
N GLY A 43 14.11 -2.62 16.28
CA GLY A 43 14.86 -1.74 17.19
C GLY A 43 15.68 -0.70 16.46
N ASP A 44 16.39 0.14 17.22
CA ASP A 44 17.15 1.25 16.63
C ASP A 44 18.44 0.78 15.93
N ASN A 45 19.20 -0.12 16.55
CA ASN A 45 20.47 -0.62 16.05
C ASN A 45 20.38 -2.09 15.66
N VAL A 46 19.66 -2.36 14.57
CA VAL A 46 19.44 -3.71 14.05
C VAL A 46 20.12 -3.85 12.70
N GLU A 47 20.60 -5.05 12.40
CA GLU A 47 21.22 -5.38 11.11
C GLU A 47 20.22 -5.17 9.94
N ILE A 48 20.78 -4.71 8.80
CA ILE A 48 19.99 -4.48 7.58
C ILE A 48 19.68 -5.81 6.90
N LYS A 49 18.71 -6.54 7.46
CA LYS A 49 18.20 -7.82 6.93
C LYS A 49 16.72 -7.71 6.57
N VAL A 50 16.28 -8.50 5.59
CA VAL A 50 14.87 -8.57 5.19
C VAL A 50 14.01 -9.02 6.39
N GLY A 51 12.91 -8.29 6.63
CA GLY A 51 12.01 -8.54 7.75
C GLY A 51 12.32 -7.73 9.02
N ASN A 52 13.53 -7.21 9.16
CA ASN A 52 13.88 -6.36 10.29
C ASN A 52 13.22 -4.98 10.18
N ALA A 53 12.83 -4.41 11.33
CA ALA A 53 12.16 -3.11 11.40
C ALA A 53 13.04 -2.10 12.15
N LEU A 54 13.30 -0.95 11.51
CA LEU A 54 14.18 0.11 12.03
C LEU A 54 13.57 1.48 11.76
N PRO A 55 13.97 2.51 12.55
CA PRO A 55 13.72 3.91 12.20
C PRO A 55 14.41 4.26 10.86
N LEU A 56 13.74 5.06 10.06
CA LEU A 56 14.22 5.46 8.72
C LEU A 56 15.59 6.12 8.75
N LYS A 57 15.93 6.82 9.82
CA LYS A 57 17.27 7.44 10.01
C LYS A 57 18.42 6.43 9.92
N ASN A 58 18.18 5.17 10.34
CA ASN A 58 19.19 4.12 10.41
C ASN A 58 19.25 3.26 9.13
N ILE A 59 18.27 3.39 8.21
CA ILE A 59 18.22 2.61 6.97
C ILE A 59 19.06 3.31 5.89
N PRO A 60 20.05 2.66 5.26
CA PRO A 60 20.88 3.25 4.20
C PRO A 60 20.08 3.69 2.96
N ILE A 61 20.66 4.63 2.21
CA ILE A 61 20.13 5.05 0.90
C ILE A 61 20.22 3.86 -0.07
N GLY A 62 19.21 3.72 -0.94
CA GLY A 62 19.11 2.63 -1.92
C GLY A 62 18.38 1.40 -1.41
N VAL A 63 18.18 1.24 -0.10
CA VAL A 63 17.48 0.08 0.47
C VAL A 63 15.98 0.17 0.22
N SER A 64 15.39 -0.99 -0.15
CA SER A 64 13.94 -1.15 -0.29
C SER A 64 13.29 -1.37 1.07
N VAL A 65 12.18 -0.67 1.31
CA VAL A 65 11.43 -0.72 2.58
C VAL A 65 9.93 -0.83 2.33
N HIS A 66 9.21 -1.42 3.27
CA HIS A 66 7.76 -1.53 3.27
C HIS A 66 7.19 -1.30 4.66
N ASN A 67 5.86 -1.35 4.81
CA ASN A 67 5.14 -1.19 6.08
C ASN A 67 5.58 0.05 6.87
N ILE A 68 5.59 1.22 6.19
CA ILE A 68 6.16 2.46 6.68
C ILE A 68 5.14 3.21 7.54
N GLU A 69 5.57 3.75 8.67
CA GLU A 69 4.78 4.64 9.49
C GLU A 69 4.62 6.02 8.85
N LEU A 70 3.48 6.66 9.10
CA LEU A 70 3.27 8.07 8.74
C LEU A 70 3.75 9.02 9.84
N TYR A 71 3.59 8.61 11.08
CA TYR A 71 4.09 9.27 12.29
C TYR A 71 4.69 8.20 13.19
N ALA A 72 5.73 8.55 13.92
CA ALA A 72 6.40 7.62 14.83
C ALA A 72 5.42 7.04 15.86
N GLY A 73 5.45 5.74 16.05
CA GLY A 73 4.63 5.00 17.01
C GLY A 73 3.18 4.72 16.58
N GLN A 74 2.75 5.14 15.38
CA GLN A 74 1.39 4.84 14.88
C GLN A 74 1.25 3.46 14.24
N GLY A 75 2.35 2.74 14.06
CA GLY A 75 2.39 1.51 13.28
C GLY A 75 2.38 1.74 11.77
N GLY A 76 2.80 0.74 11.03
CA GLY A 76 2.95 0.82 9.58
C GLY A 76 1.63 0.98 8.84
N GLN A 77 1.53 2.00 8.01
CA GLN A 77 0.32 2.33 7.23
C GLN A 77 0.56 2.38 5.72
N MET A 78 1.80 2.69 5.30
CA MET A 78 2.14 2.83 3.88
C MET A 78 2.84 1.58 3.36
N ILE A 79 2.63 1.29 2.06
CA ILE A 79 3.32 0.21 1.34
C ILE A 79 3.13 -1.15 2.01
N ARG A 80 1.88 -1.62 1.97
CA ARG A 80 1.44 -2.86 2.61
C ARG A 80 0.84 -3.87 1.63
N SER A 81 0.75 -3.51 0.35
CA SER A 81 0.23 -4.39 -0.70
C SER A 81 1.30 -5.35 -1.19
N ALA A 82 0.88 -6.51 -1.69
CA ALA A 82 1.74 -7.51 -2.30
C ALA A 82 2.65 -6.91 -3.37
N GLY A 83 3.92 -7.28 -3.36
CA GLY A 83 4.94 -6.81 -4.31
C GLY A 83 5.32 -5.34 -4.19
N ALA A 84 4.77 -4.59 -3.22
CA ALA A 84 5.08 -3.18 -3.07
C ALA A 84 6.35 -2.95 -2.22
N ALA A 85 7.14 -1.96 -2.62
CA ALA A 85 8.27 -1.42 -1.86
C ALA A 85 8.45 0.07 -2.16
N ALA A 86 9.01 0.81 -1.20
CA ALA A 86 9.60 2.12 -1.44
C ALA A 86 11.12 2.02 -1.38
N VAL A 87 11.81 2.96 -2.00
CA VAL A 87 13.27 3.05 -1.95
C VAL A 87 13.68 4.32 -1.23
N VAL A 88 14.63 4.21 -0.31
CA VAL A 88 15.25 5.36 0.37
C VAL A 88 16.14 6.08 -0.63
N ILE A 89 15.88 7.39 -0.88
CA ILE A 89 16.66 8.18 -1.86
C ILE A 89 17.64 9.13 -1.19
N ALA A 90 17.17 9.84 -0.16
CA ALA A 90 17.97 10.87 0.51
C ALA A 90 17.54 11.03 1.98
N LYS A 91 18.40 11.62 2.77
CA LYS A 91 18.16 11.98 4.17
C LYS A 91 18.59 13.44 4.36
N GLU A 92 17.67 14.29 4.79
CA GLU A 92 17.92 15.73 4.94
C GLU A 92 17.10 16.32 6.07
N GLN A 93 17.71 17.15 6.92
CA GLN A 93 17.03 18.01 7.90
C GLN A 93 15.95 17.31 8.75
N GLY A 94 16.23 16.10 9.25
CA GLY A 94 15.28 15.36 10.08
C GLY A 94 14.20 14.61 9.29
N TYR A 95 14.30 14.60 7.96
CA TYR A 95 13.41 13.86 7.05
C TYR A 95 14.18 12.85 6.22
N VAL A 96 13.46 11.79 5.83
CA VAL A 96 13.93 10.79 4.86
C VAL A 96 13.04 10.83 3.64
N HIS A 97 13.64 10.92 2.47
CA HIS A 97 12.94 10.95 1.19
C HIS A 97 12.78 9.54 0.64
N LEU A 98 11.54 9.12 0.46
CA LEU A 98 11.20 7.81 -0.09
C LEU A 98 10.55 7.95 -1.47
N LYS A 99 11.03 7.16 -2.43
CA LYS A 99 10.36 6.94 -3.73
C LYS A 99 9.33 5.85 -3.57
N LEU A 100 8.08 6.22 -3.69
CA LEU A 100 6.94 5.32 -3.58
C LEU A 100 6.72 4.54 -4.88
N PRO A 101 6.00 3.40 -4.86
CA PRO A 101 5.65 2.63 -6.07
C PRO A 101 4.92 3.45 -7.14
N SER A 102 4.18 4.49 -6.72
CA SER A 102 3.50 5.42 -7.63
C SER A 102 4.43 6.35 -8.41
N GLY A 103 5.74 6.36 -8.11
CA GLY A 103 6.72 7.33 -8.62
C GLY A 103 6.75 8.66 -7.87
N GLU A 104 5.86 8.87 -6.89
CA GLU A 104 5.90 10.03 -6.00
C GLU A 104 7.11 9.94 -5.06
N VAL A 105 7.83 11.06 -4.89
CA VAL A 105 8.86 11.20 -3.86
C VAL A 105 8.26 12.01 -2.71
N ARG A 106 8.30 11.43 -1.51
CA ARG A 106 7.70 12.01 -0.33
C ARG A 106 8.65 12.00 0.86
N LYS A 107 8.56 13.05 1.68
CA LYS A 107 9.28 13.17 2.96
C LYS A 107 8.55 12.40 4.05
N PHE A 108 9.30 11.69 4.86
CA PHE A 108 8.86 11.03 6.09
C PHE A 108 9.74 11.50 7.24
N PHE A 109 9.19 11.55 8.44
CA PHE A 109 9.99 11.86 9.62
C PHE A 109 11.03 10.75 9.84
N GLN A 110 12.23 11.14 10.23
CA GLN A 110 13.36 10.22 10.39
C GLN A 110 13.14 9.12 11.45
N ASP A 111 12.31 9.40 12.46
CA ASP A 111 11.98 8.48 13.55
C ASP A 111 10.82 7.53 13.23
N CYS A 112 10.17 7.68 12.06
CA CYS A 112 9.19 6.71 11.58
C CYS A 112 9.85 5.36 11.32
N VAL A 113 9.24 4.29 11.78
CA VAL A 113 9.72 2.92 11.57
C VAL A 113 9.28 2.40 10.20
N ALA A 114 10.15 1.63 9.58
CA ALA A 114 9.87 0.88 8.35
C ALA A 114 10.51 -0.51 8.42
N THR A 115 9.93 -1.46 7.71
CA THR A 115 10.45 -2.83 7.58
C THR A 115 11.28 -2.94 6.31
N ILE A 116 12.45 -3.59 6.40
CA ILE A 116 13.36 -3.79 5.28
C ILE A 116 12.83 -4.87 4.35
N GLY A 117 12.98 -4.62 3.05
CA GLY A 117 12.61 -5.55 1.99
C GLY A 117 11.34 -5.16 1.23
N ILE A 118 10.89 -6.07 0.38
CA ILE A 118 9.71 -5.95 -0.47
C ILE A 118 8.61 -6.83 0.12
N VAL A 119 7.36 -6.40 0.06
CA VAL A 119 6.22 -7.25 0.47
C VAL A 119 6.14 -8.48 -0.44
N GLY A 120 5.96 -9.65 0.14
CA GLY A 120 5.84 -10.93 -0.57
C GLY A 120 4.62 -11.03 -1.47
N ASN A 121 4.44 -12.22 -2.10
CA ASN A 121 3.36 -12.52 -3.03
C ASN A 121 3.33 -11.59 -4.26
N LEU A 122 4.48 -11.46 -4.95
CA LEU A 122 4.65 -10.56 -6.10
C LEU A 122 3.68 -10.86 -7.24
N GLU A 123 3.32 -12.13 -7.39
CA GLU A 123 2.47 -12.66 -8.48
C GLU A 123 0.97 -12.35 -8.26
N ALA A 124 0.59 -11.84 -7.09
CA ALA A 124 -0.82 -11.57 -6.75
C ALA A 124 -1.55 -10.65 -7.76
N LYS A 125 -0.82 -9.75 -8.44
CA LYS A 125 -1.39 -8.85 -9.45
C LYS A 125 -1.64 -9.54 -10.79
N ASP A 126 -0.91 -10.62 -11.07
CA ASP A 126 -0.92 -11.36 -12.34
C ASP A 126 -1.87 -12.58 -12.26
N GLU A 127 -2.44 -12.83 -11.08
CA GLU A 127 -3.39 -13.93 -10.84
C GLU A 127 -4.69 -13.73 -11.63
N VAL A 128 -4.99 -14.68 -12.52
CA VAL A 128 -6.23 -14.71 -13.29
C VAL A 128 -7.33 -15.39 -12.46
N ILE A 129 -8.31 -14.61 -12.03
CA ILE A 129 -9.41 -15.11 -11.20
C ILE A 129 -10.34 -16.06 -11.99
N GLY A 130 -10.44 -15.88 -13.30
CA GLY A 130 -11.13 -16.74 -14.24
C GLY A 130 -12.64 -16.52 -14.33
N LYS A 131 -13.38 -16.54 -13.23
CA LYS A 131 -14.84 -16.40 -13.22
C LYS A 131 -15.37 -15.42 -12.17
N ALA A 132 -16.54 -14.82 -12.47
CA ALA A 132 -17.17 -13.81 -11.59
C ALA A 132 -17.50 -14.36 -10.19
N GLY A 133 -17.90 -15.64 -10.09
CA GLY A 133 -18.22 -16.28 -8.81
C GLY A 133 -17.04 -16.29 -7.83
N ARG A 134 -15.81 -16.50 -8.32
CA ARG A 134 -14.62 -16.45 -7.47
C ARG A 134 -14.41 -15.05 -6.87
N ARG A 135 -14.64 -13.98 -7.65
CA ARG A 135 -14.58 -12.60 -7.14
C ARG A 135 -15.64 -12.35 -6.06
N ILE A 136 -16.85 -12.87 -6.24
CA ILE A 136 -17.93 -12.74 -5.26
C ILE A 136 -17.55 -13.45 -3.94
N HIS A 137 -16.96 -14.66 -4.03
CA HIS A 137 -16.48 -15.38 -2.84
C HIS A 137 -15.33 -14.67 -2.12
N MET A 138 -14.55 -13.84 -2.83
CA MET A 138 -13.54 -12.94 -2.24
C MET A 138 -14.16 -11.67 -1.60
N GLY A 139 -15.48 -11.55 -1.56
CA GLY A 139 -16.18 -10.39 -1.02
C GLY A 139 -16.31 -9.21 -2.01
N ILE A 140 -15.88 -9.35 -3.26
CA ILE A 140 -15.92 -8.29 -4.27
C ILE A 140 -17.26 -8.36 -5.01
N ARG A 141 -18.21 -7.48 -4.66
CA ARG A 141 -19.51 -7.40 -5.34
C ARG A 141 -19.37 -6.85 -6.76
N PRO A 142 -20.22 -7.29 -7.70
CA PRO A 142 -20.26 -6.75 -9.05
C PRO A 142 -20.51 -5.25 -9.06
N THR A 143 -19.80 -4.53 -9.92
CA THR A 143 -19.94 -3.08 -10.10
C THR A 143 -20.68 -2.78 -11.40
N VAL A 144 -21.79 -2.03 -11.32
CA VAL A 144 -22.54 -1.55 -12.47
C VAL A 144 -21.91 -0.24 -12.95
N ARG A 145 -21.67 -0.13 -14.27
CA ARG A 145 -21.15 1.09 -14.89
C ARG A 145 -22.17 2.23 -14.78
N GLY A 146 -21.73 3.46 -14.60
CA GLY A 146 -22.60 4.62 -14.50
C GLY A 146 -23.53 4.81 -15.71
N THR A 147 -23.05 4.51 -16.92
CA THR A 147 -23.85 4.56 -18.17
C THR A 147 -24.95 3.50 -18.25
N ALA A 148 -24.89 2.45 -17.43
CA ALA A 148 -25.90 1.40 -17.37
C ALA A 148 -26.89 1.60 -16.21
N GLN A 149 -26.81 2.73 -15.53
CA GLN A 149 -27.69 3.08 -14.41
C GLN A 149 -28.81 4.03 -14.85
N ASP A 150 -29.83 4.18 -14.00
CA ASP A 150 -30.89 5.16 -14.16
C ASP A 150 -30.35 6.59 -14.02
N PRO A 151 -30.87 7.60 -14.73
CA PRO A 151 -30.46 9.00 -14.60
C PRO A 151 -30.52 9.55 -13.18
N ARG A 152 -31.40 9.02 -12.35
CA ARG A 152 -31.50 9.40 -10.92
C ARG A 152 -30.37 8.85 -10.07
N SER A 153 -29.79 7.70 -10.48
CA SER A 153 -28.76 6.99 -9.73
C SER A 153 -27.33 7.41 -10.12
N HIS A 154 -27.14 7.88 -11.34
CA HIS A 154 -25.82 8.29 -11.82
C HIS A 154 -25.90 9.43 -12.86
N PRO A 155 -25.02 10.43 -12.84
CA PRO A 155 -24.98 11.51 -13.86
C PRO A 155 -24.75 11.04 -15.30
N HIS A 156 -24.22 9.82 -15.50
CA HIS A 156 -24.05 9.20 -16.81
C HIS A 156 -25.19 8.25 -17.19
N GLY A 157 -26.23 8.16 -16.38
CA GLY A 157 -27.36 7.29 -16.61
C GLY A 157 -28.32 7.83 -17.67
N GLY A 158 -29.15 6.91 -18.18
CA GLY A 158 -30.16 7.20 -19.19
C GLY A 158 -29.64 7.13 -20.62
N GLY A 159 -30.48 7.60 -21.56
CA GLY A 159 -30.22 7.53 -22.99
C GLY A 159 -30.92 6.33 -23.64
N GLU A 160 -30.95 6.33 -24.97
CA GLU A 160 -31.50 5.26 -25.79
C GLU A 160 -30.42 4.33 -26.32
N GLY A 161 -30.62 3.02 -26.17
CA GLY A 161 -29.71 2.01 -26.68
C GLY A 161 -28.33 2.10 -26.03
N ARG A 162 -27.27 2.06 -26.84
CA ARG A 162 -25.87 2.14 -26.37
C ARG A 162 -25.41 3.60 -26.36
N SER A 163 -25.72 4.30 -25.27
CA SER A 163 -25.29 5.71 -25.08
C SER A 163 -23.90 5.83 -24.46
N GLY A 164 -23.23 6.92 -24.78
CA GLY A 164 -21.97 7.32 -24.15
C GLY A 164 -22.18 8.09 -22.84
N GLU A 165 -21.08 8.58 -22.23
CA GLU A 165 -21.14 9.32 -20.97
C GLU A 165 -21.78 10.72 -21.12
N GLY A 166 -21.80 11.29 -22.34
CA GLY A 166 -22.42 12.59 -22.69
C GLY A 166 -21.80 13.81 -22.03
N MET A 167 -20.88 13.64 -21.10
CA MET A 167 -20.21 14.70 -20.35
C MET A 167 -18.87 14.21 -19.81
N HIS A 168 -18.10 15.12 -19.20
CA HIS A 168 -16.88 14.70 -18.48
C HIS A 168 -17.15 13.62 -17.45
N PRO A 169 -16.26 12.60 -17.33
CA PRO A 169 -16.44 11.50 -16.38
C PRO A 169 -16.66 12.00 -14.96
N LYS A 170 -17.80 11.61 -14.39
CA LYS A 170 -18.22 11.97 -13.03
C LYS A 170 -18.38 10.74 -12.16
N THR A 171 -18.26 10.94 -10.87
CA THR A 171 -18.67 9.96 -9.85
C THR A 171 -20.20 9.98 -9.68
N PRO A 172 -20.80 8.98 -8.99
CA PRO A 172 -22.24 9.01 -8.67
C PRO A 172 -22.70 10.30 -7.97
N TRP A 173 -21.80 10.96 -7.24
CA TRP A 173 -22.06 12.22 -6.53
C TRP A 173 -21.76 13.48 -7.38
N GLY A 174 -21.58 13.35 -8.69
CA GLY A 174 -21.34 14.46 -9.61
C GLY A 174 -19.95 15.09 -9.58
N LYS A 175 -19.01 14.54 -8.76
CA LYS A 175 -17.63 15.02 -8.71
C LYS A 175 -16.83 14.50 -9.90
N PRO A 176 -15.82 15.26 -10.42
CA PRO A 176 -14.93 14.78 -11.47
C PRO A 176 -14.25 13.45 -11.09
N ALA A 177 -14.31 12.45 -11.99
CA ALA A 177 -13.71 11.14 -11.77
C ALA A 177 -12.34 10.98 -12.45
N ARG A 178 -12.17 11.59 -13.64
CA ARG A 178 -10.94 11.49 -14.46
C ARG A 178 -10.57 12.85 -15.02
N GLY A 179 -9.31 13.01 -15.45
CA GLY A 179 -8.81 14.21 -16.13
C GLY A 179 -8.61 15.44 -15.26
N LYS A 180 -9.03 15.45 -14.01
CA LYS A 180 -8.83 16.56 -13.06
C LYS A 180 -8.00 16.14 -11.86
N ILE A 181 -7.18 17.09 -11.37
CA ILE A 181 -6.47 16.93 -10.09
C ILE A 181 -7.48 17.14 -8.97
N THR A 182 -7.90 16.05 -8.31
CA THR A 182 -8.90 16.07 -7.24
C THR A 182 -8.31 16.28 -5.85
N ARG A 183 -6.97 16.23 -5.70
CA ARG A 183 -6.29 16.51 -4.43
C ARG A 183 -6.56 17.95 -3.99
N ARG A 184 -7.01 18.14 -2.77
CA ARG A 184 -7.20 19.49 -2.20
C ARG A 184 -5.87 20.24 -2.17
N ARG A 185 -5.86 21.51 -2.65
CA ARG A 185 -4.64 22.34 -2.70
C ARG A 185 -3.98 22.52 -1.34
N HIS A 186 -4.79 22.80 -0.32
CA HIS A 186 -4.33 23.07 1.06
C HIS A 186 -4.32 21.83 1.97
N LYS A 187 -4.17 20.62 1.39
CA LYS A 187 -4.03 19.42 2.22
C LYS A 187 -2.68 19.48 2.96
N TYR A 188 -2.70 19.35 4.30
CA TYR A 188 -1.50 19.44 5.16
C TYR A 188 -0.35 18.56 4.66
N SER A 189 -0.64 17.36 4.19
CA SER A 189 0.36 16.42 3.66
C SER A 189 0.95 16.82 2.30
N SER A 190 0.50 17.94 1.68
CA SER A 190 1.08 18.41 0.41
C SER A 190 2.49 18.97 0.59
N ARG A 191 2.82 19.53 1.76
CA ARG A 191 4.17 19.99 2.13
C ARG A 191 5.21 18.87 2.20
N LEU A 192 4.76 17.62 2.39
CA LEU A 192 5.64 16.46 2.46
C LEU A 192 5.92 15.84 1.08
N VAL A 193 5.26 16.30 0.02
CA VAL A 193 5.46 15.80 -1.35
C VAL A 193 6.55 16.63 -2.02
N VAL A 194 7.69 15.99 -2.32
CA VAL A 194 8.82 16.61 -3.02
C VAL A 194 8.61 16.58 -4.54
N LYS A 195 8.25 15.39 -5.06
CA LYS A 195 7.99 15.19 -6.49
C LYS A 195 6.68 14.42 -6.65
N ARG A 196 5.76 14.98 -7.41
CA ARG A 196 4.49 14.31 -7.73
C ARG A 196 4.71 13.18 -8.74
N ARG A 197 3.82 12.19 -8.72
CA ARG A 197 3.71 11.23 -9.83
C ARG A 197 3.38 11.98 -11.12
N LYS A 198 3.91 11.53 -12.23
CA LYS A 198 3.54 12.01 -13.56
C LYS A 198 2.13 11.59 -13.90
#